data_34ab30e5ba1de2bfc83384fa81caaec7
#
_entry.id   34ab30e5ba1de2bfc83384fa81caaec7
#
_cell.length_a   1.000
_cell.length_b   1.000
_cell.length_c   1.000
_cell.angle_alpha   90.00
_cell.angle_beta   90.00
_cell.angle_gamma   90.00
#
_symmetry.space_group_name_H-M   'P 1'
#
loop_
_entity.id
_entity.type
_entity.pdbx_description
1 polymer ?
#
loop_
_entity_poly.entity_id
_entity_poly.type
_entity_poly.pdbx_seq_one_letter_code
_entity_poly.pdbx_strand_id
1 'polypeptide(L)'
;MNIHTYINLSQTDHRPMYLQIMDQIRHRVALGDWAAGQEIPSIRAMAAALSISVITVKRAYLELEHEGVIVTRQGKGSFIADNPDMGSALRHKELDQHLEAAIDAAQLIGLPEQELQTRLRELLRQRQEQHKESSK
;
A
#
# COMPACT_ATOMS: atom_id res chain seq x y z
N MET A 1 -7.66 -0.29 -19.44
CA MET A 1 -7.12 -0.86 -18.17
C MET A 1 -8.28 -1.18 -17.23
N ASN A 2 -8.37 -2.40 -16.80
CA ASN A 2 -9.44 -2.81 -15.90
C ASN A 2 -9.05 -2.54 -14.46
N ILE A 3 -9.65 -1.54 -13.84
CA ILE A 3 -9.36 -1.10 -12.48
C ILE A 3 -9.60 -2.23 -11.47
N HIS A 4 -10.58 -3.07 -11.74
CA HIS A 4 -10.92 -4.19 -10.85
C HIS A 4 -9.78 -5.18 -10.66
N THR A 5 -8.83 -5.21 -11.60
CA THR A 5 -7.67 -6.08 -11.49
C THR A 5 -6.68 -5.58 -10.43
N TYR A 6 -6.72 -4.29 -10.11
CA TYR A 6 -5.68 -3.65 -9.31
C TYR A 6 -6.14 -3.22 -7.92
N ILE A 7 -7.42 -2.98 -7.72
CA ILE A 7 -7.95 -2.50 -6.44
C ILE A 7 -9.11 -3.37 -5.99
N ASN A 8 -8.94 -3.98 -4.83
CA ASN A 8 -9.92 -4.87 -4.21
C ASN A 8 -10.31 -4.33 -2.84
N LEU A 9 -11.56 -3.85 -2.71
CA LEU A 9 -12.07 -3.40 -1.44
C LEU A 9 -12.68 -4.57 -0.67
N SER A 10 -12.32 -4.69 0.61
CA SER A 10 -12.83 -5.74 1.47
C SER A 10 -13.89 -5.19 2.42
N GLN A 11 -15.07 -5.81 2.44
CA GLN A 11 -16.11 -5.47 3.40
C GLN A 11 -15.86 -6.05 4.78
N THR A 12 -14.98 -7.04 4.87
CA THR A 12 -14.59 -7.63 6.15
C THR A 12 -13.47 -6.87 6.84
N ASP A 13 -12.77 -5.98 6.12
CA ASP A 13 -11.79 -5.08 6.68
C ASP A 13 -12.54 -3.91 7.33
N HIS A 14 -12.35 -3.71 8.64
CA HIS A 14 -13.02 -2.65 9.39
C HIS A 14 -12.44 -1.27 9.17
N ARG A 15 -11.34 -1.15 8.45
CA ARG A 15 -10.76 0.16 8.14
C ARG A 15 -11.64 0.92 7.15
N PRO A 16 -11.67 2.25 7.24
CA PRO A 16 -12.40 3.07 6.26
C PRO A 16 -11.97 2.76 4.82
N MET A 17 -12.91 2.85 3.88
CA MET A 17 -12.66 2.55 2.47
C MET A 17 -11.55 3.41 1.87
N TYR A 18 -11.49 4.70 2.25
CA TYR A 18 -10.46 5.58 1.69
C TYR A 18 -9.04 5.11 2.06
N LEU A 19 -8.85 4.56 3.26
CA LEU A 19 -7.56 4.00 3.68
C LEU A 19 -7.21 2.75 2.88
N GLN A 20 -8.18 1.89 2.60
CA GLN A 20 -7.96 0.71 1.77
C GLN A 20 -7.51 1.10 0.35
N ILE A 21 -8.14 2.13 -0.22
CA ILE A 21 -7.76 2.65 -1.54
C ILE A 21 -6.32 3.18 -1.51
N MET A 22 -5.99 3.99 -0.50
CA MET A 22 -4.65 4.55 -0.35
C MET A 22 -3.58 3.45 -0.25
N ASP A 23 -3.82 2.45 0.58
CA ASP A 23 -2.87 1.36 0.80
C ASP A 23 -2.64 0.57 -0.48
N GLN A 24 -3.69 0.29 -1.23
CA GLN A 24 -3.56 -0.48 -2.47
C GLN A 24 -2.85 0.31 -3.57
N ILE A 25 -3.12 1.62 -3.68
CA ILE A 25 -2.41 2.47 -4.63
C ILE A 25 -0.93 2.54 -4.29
N ARG A 26 -0.59 2.77 -3.01
CA ARG A 26 0.81 2.78 -2.55
C ARG A 26 1.50 1.45 -2.88
N HIS A 27 0.80 0.35 -2.66
CA HIS A 27 1.35 -0.98 -2.93
C HIS A 27 1.66 -1.17 -4.43
N ARG A 28 0.74 -0.77 -5.30
CA ARG A 28 0.94 -0.87 -6.75
C ARG A 28 2.10 -0.01 -7.23
N VAL A 29 2.25 1.18 -6.67
CA VAL A 29 3.38 2.07 -6.98
C VAL A 29 4.69 1.45 -6.47
N ALA A 30 4.69 0.91 -5.26
CA ALA A 30 5.88 0.28 -4.67
C ALA A 30 6.35 -0.93 -5.47
N LEU A 31 5.42 -1.71 -6.02
CA LEU A 31 5.74 -2.87 -6.85
C LEU A 31 6.15 -2.49 -8.29
N GLY A 32 5.96 -1.23 -8.68
CA GLY A 32 6.21 -0.80 -10.04
C GLY A 32 5.10 -1.10 -11.03
N ASP A 33 3.99 -1.66 -10.57
CA ASP A 33 2.81 -1.92 -11.44
C ASP A 33 2.23 -0.63 -11.99
N TRP A 34 2.25 0.43 -11.19
CA TRP A 34 1.87 1.77 -11.59
C TRP A 34 3.15 2.62 -11.62
N ALA A 35 3.58 2.95 -12.82
CA ALA A 35 4.86 3.62 -13.04
C ALA A 35 4.79 5.13 -12.74
N ALA A 36 5.94 5.72 -12.42
CA ALA A 36 6.06 7.17 -12.29
C ALA A 36 5.57 7.86 -13.56
N GLY A 37 4.78 8.92 -13.40
CA GLY A 37 4.20 9.66 -14.51
C GLY A 37 2.98 9.02 -15.17
N GLN A 38 2.63 7.79 -14.78
CA GLN A 38 1.48 7.08 -15.36
C GLN A 38 0.18 7.75 -14.97
N GLU A 39 -0.72 7.92 -15.94
CA GLU A 39 -2.06 8.40 -15.66
C GLU A 39 -2.86 7.33 -14.95
N ILE A 40 -3.56 7.73 -13.89
CA ILE A 40 -4.45 6.85 -13.15
C ILE A 40 -5.90 7.26 -13.39
N PRO A 41 -6.88 6.39 -13.10
CA PRO A 41 -8.28 6.74 -13.32
C PRO A 41 -8.67 8.00 -12.57
N SER A 42 -9.58 8.78 -13.17
CA SER A 42 -10.16 9.94 -12.50
C SER A 42 -10.91 9.51 -11.24
N ILE A 43 -11.15 10.46 -10.34
CA ILE A 43 -11.94 10.21 -9.13
C ILE A 43 -13.28 9.58 -9.47
N ARG A 44 -13.97 10.12 -10.47
CA ARG A 44 -15.28 9.61 -10.88
C ARG A 44 -15.19 8.22 -11.49
N ALA A 45 -14.19 7.97 -12.33
CA ALA A 45 -13.99 6.67 -12.94
C ALA A 45 -13.67 5.60 -11.88
N MET A 46 -12.81 5.94 -10.93
CA MET A 46 -12.47 5.04 -9.82
C MET A 46 -13.70 4.74 -8.97
N ALA A 47 -14.48 5.76 -8.61
CA ALA A 47 -15.69 5.59 -7.81
C ALA A 47 -16.71 4.70 -8.52
N ALA A 48 -16.91 4.91 -9.82
CA ALA A 48 -17.82 4.08 -10.62
C ALA A 48 -17.33 2.63 -10.69
N ALA A 49 -16.03 2.42 -10.92
CA ALA A 49 -15.46 1.09 -11.04
C ALA A 49 -15.54 0.31 -9.72
N LEU A 50 -15.38 0.97 -8.59
CA LEU A 50 -15.42 0.34 -7.27
C LEU A 50 -16.82 0.36 -6.63
N SER A 51 -17.79 1.00 -7.27
CA SER A 51 -19.16 1.14 -6.76
C SER A 51 -19.20 1.80 -5.38
N ILE A 52 -18.42 2.85 -5.20
CA ILE A 52 -18.36 3.62 -3.95
C ILE A 52 -18.55 5.11 -4.24
N SER A 53 -18.68 5.92 -3.18
CA SER A 53 -18.94 7.34 -3.34
C SER A 53 -17.73 8.09 -3.88
N VAL A 54 -18.01 9.13 -4.66
CA VAL A 54 -16.97 10.04 -5.17
C VAL A 54 -16.22 10.71 -4.02
N ILE A 55 -16.91 11.05 -2.93
CA ILE A 55 -16.31 11.70 -1.77
C ILE A 55 -15.22 10.80 -1.14
N THR A 56 -15.48 9.50 -1.05
CA THR A 56 -14.52 8.54 -0.50
C THR A 56 -13.25 8.47 -1.35
N VAL A 57 -13.41 8.38 -2.67
CA VAL A 57 -12.25 8.35 -3.59
C VAL A 57 -11.51 9.69 -3.56
N LYS A 58 -12.26 10.80 -3.54
CA LYS A 58 -11.65 12.13 -3.46
C LYS A 58 -10.76 12.26 -2.23
N ARG A 59 -11.23 11.77 -1.08
CA ARG A 59 -10.44 11.80 0.15
C ARG A 59 -9.14 11.01 0.00
N ALA A 60 -9.22 9.80 -0.56
CA ALA A 60 -8.04 8.98 -0.79
C ALA A 60 -7.03 9.69 -1.70
N TYR A 61 -7.50 10.27 -2.80
CA TYR A 61 -6.64 10.96 -3.75
C TYR A 61 -5.99 12.21 -3.14
N LEU A 62 -6.74 12.99 -2.35
CA LEU A 62 -6.19 14.17 -1.67
C LEU A 62 -5.09 13.78 -0.69
N GLU A 63 -5.31 12.73 0.10
CA GLU A 63 -4.30 12.26 1.05
C GLU A 63 -3.05 11.75 0.32
N LEU A 64 -3.21 11.01 -0.76
CA LEU A 64 -2.09 10.53 -1.57
C LEU A 64 -1.33 11.70 -2.23
N GLU A 65 -2.04 12.74 -2.64
CA GLU A 65 -1.43 13.95 -3.17
C GLU A 65 -0.58 14.66 -2.11
N HIS A 66 -1.10 14.76 -0.87
CA HIS A 66 -0.35 15.30 0.26
C HIS A 66 0.93 14.50 0.56
N GLU A 67 0.86 13.18 0.38
CA GLU A 67 2.02 12.32 0.58
C GLU A 67 3.01 12.35 -0.58
N GLY A 68 2.65 13.01 -1.68
CA GLY A 68 3.50 13.07 -2.87
C GLY A 68 3.45 11.81 -3.74
N VAL A 69 2.47 10.94 -3.53
CA VAL A 69 2.29 9.71 -4.32
C VAL A 69 1.68 10.01 -5.68
N ILE A 70 0.69 10.91 -5.71
CA ILE A 70 0.02 11.31 -6.94
C ILE A 70 0.07 12.82 -7.13
N VAL A 71 -0.07 13.24 -8.37
CA VAL A 71 -0.14 14.64 -8.78
C VAL A 71 -1.40 14.84 -9.60
N THR A 72 -2.18 15.86 -9.25
CA THR A 72 -3.34 16.26 -10.04
C THR A 72 -2.93 17.41 -10.95
N ARG A 73 -3.17 17.25 -12.26
CA ARG A 73 -2.96 18.30 -13.25
C ARG A 73 -4.31 18.78 -13.72
N GLN A 74 -4.60 20.04 -13.44
CA GLN A 74 -5.89 20.63 -13.74
C GLN A 74 -6.23 20.51 -15.23
N GLY A 75 -7.40 19.98 -15.52
CA GLY A 75 -7.86 19.76 -16.91
C GLY A 75 -7.24 18.54 -17.60
N LYS A 76 -6.30 17.84 -16.97
CA LYS A 76 -5.62 16.68 -17.58
C LYS A 76 -5.83 15.38 -16.83
N GLY A 77 -6.01 15.42 -15.50
CA GLY A 77 -6.28 14.25 -14.69
C GLY A 77 -5.29 14.04 -13.55
N SER A 78 -5.26 12.82 -13.04
CA SER A 78 -4.39 12.42 -11.94
C SER A 78 -3.32 11.47 -12.45
N PHE A 79 -2.11 11.63 -11.92
CA PHE A 79 -0.93 10.89 -12.38
C PHE A 79 -0.12 10.42 -11.17
N ILE A 80 0.59 9.32 -11.31
CA ILE A 80 1.58 8.93 -10.33
C ILE A 80 2.70 9.97 -10.37
N ALA A 81 3.13 10.44 -9.20
CA ALA A 81 4.16 11.48 -9.11
C ALA A 81 5.47 11.02 -9.76
N ASP A 82 6.17 11.97 -10.37
CA ASP A 82 7.40 11.71 -11.11
C ASP A 82 8.60 11.90 -10.18
N ASN A 83 8.77 10.98 -9.22
CA ASN A 83 9.85 11.00 -8.24
C ASN A 83 10.60 9.68 -8.30
N PRO A 84 11.89 9.67 -8.68
CA PRO A 84 12.64 8.42 -8.84
C PRO A 84 12.80 7.62 -7.55
N ASP A 85 12.71 8.28 -6.38
CA ASP A 85 12.88 7.60 -5.08
C ASP A 85 11.55 7.22 -4.42
N MET A 86 10.43 7.58 -5.03
CA MET A 86 9.12 7.38 -4.43
C MET A 86 8.82 5.91 -4.16
N GLY A 87 9.13 5.01 -5.10
CA GLY A 87 8.90 3.58 -4.93
C GLY A 87 9.64 3.02 -3.72
N SER A 88 10.90 3.46 -3.53
CA SER A 88 11.71 3.05 -2.39
C SER A 88 11.12 3.58 -1.08
N ALA A 89 10.76 4.85 -1.02
CA ALA A 89 10.16 5.46 0.16
C ALA A 89 8.85 4.77 0.55
N LEU A 90 8.02 4.45 -0.43
CA LEU A 90 6.75 3.76 -0.19
C LEU A 90 6.97 2.34 0.33
N ARG A 91 7.97 1.63 -0.18
CA ARG A 91 8.30 0.28 0.32
C ARG A 91 8.76 0.31 1.76
N HIS A 92 9.59 1.30 2.14
CA HIS A 92 10.01 1.48 3.53
C HIS A 92 8.82 1.81 4.43
N LYS A 93 7.91 2.67 3.97
CA LYS A 93 6.70 3.00 4.73
C LYS A 93 5.81 1.77 4.93
N GLU A 94 5.64 0.94 3.90
CA GLU A 94 4.89 -0.31 4.00
C GLU A 94 5.52 -1.25 5.02
N LEU A 95 6.86 -1.39 4.97
CA LEU A 95 7.57 -2.21 5.95
C LEU A 95 7.28 -1.74 7.37
N ASP A 96 7.38 -0.44 7.61
CA ASP A 96 7.12 0.13 8.94
C ASP A 96 5.70 -0.14 9.40
N GLN A 97 4.72 -0.05 8.51
CA GLN A 97 3.33 -0.36 8.82
C GLN A 97 3.15 -1.82 9.26
N HIS A 98 3.82 -2.74 8.58
CA HIS A 98 3.77 -4.16 8.94
C HIS A 98 4.47 -4.43 10.27
N LEU A 99 5.57 -3.75 10.55
CA LEU A 99 6.25 -3.85 11.83
C LEU A 99 5.39 -3.32 12.98
N GLU A 100 4.71 -2.19 12.77
CA GLU A 100 3.77 -1.66 13.76
C GLU A 100 2.62 -2.62 14.02
N ALA A 101 2.07 -3.23 12.96
CA ALA A 101 1.03 -4.23 13.10
C ALA A 101 1.51 -5.44 13.89
N ALA A 102 2.76 -5.86 13.67
CA ALA A 102 3.36 -6.97 14.43
C ALA A 102 3.51 -6.61 15.90
N ILE A 103 3.92 -5.37 16.20
CA ILE A 103 4.04 -4.88 17.57
C ILE A 103 2.66 -4.88 18.26
N ASP A 104 1.65 -4.38 17.57
CA ASP A 104 0.28 -4.36 18.12
C ASP A 104 -0.22 -5.78 18.41
N ALA A 105 0.03 -6.71 17.52
CA ALA A 105 -0.36 -8.11 17.71
C ALA A 105 0.38 -8.74 18.90
N ALA A 106 1.66 -8.45 19.05
CA ALA A 106 2.46 -8.94 20.17
C ALA A 106 1.95 -8.39 21.50
N GLN A 107 1.63 -7.11 21.54
CA GLN A 107 1.08 -6.49 22.75
C GLN A 107 -0.27 -7.09 23.14
N LEU A 108 -1.11 -7.39 22.16
CA LEU A 108 -2.42 -7.97 22.40
C LEU A 108 -2.34 -9.33 23.11
N ILE A 109 -1.32 -10.13 22.82
CA ILE A 109 -1.12 -11.45 23.44
C ILE A 109 -0.10 -11.40 24.60
N GLY A 110 0.36 -10.20 24.99
CA GLY A 110 1.31 -10.04 26.07
C GLY A 110 2.72 -10.57 25.80
N LEU A 111 3.12 -10.60 24.53
CA LEU A 111 4.44 -11.12 24.15
C LEU A 111 5.50 -10.07 24.48
N PRO A 112 6.54 -10.41 25.30
CA PRO A 112 7.62 -9.47 25.61
C PRO A 112 8.46 -9.11 24.38
N GLU A 113 9.09 -7.95 24.43
CA GLU A 113 9.95 -7.45 23.35
C GLU A 113 11.03 -8.46 22.94
N GLN A 114 11.71 -9.07 23.91
CA GLN A 114 12.77 -10.05 23.62
C GLN A 114 12.25 -11.26 22.83
N GLU A 115 11.05 -11.73 23.19
CA GLU A 115 10.44 -12.85 22.48
C GLU A 115 10.03 -12.46 21.07
N LEU A 116 9.54 -11.23 20.88
CA LEU A 116 9.22 -10.73 19.55
C LEU A 116 10.46 -10.66 18.68
N GLN A 117 11.56 -10.14 19.22
CA GLN A 117 12.85 -10.08 18.50
C GLN A 117 13.36 -11.46 18.13
N THR A 118 13.27 -12.41 19.08
CA THR A 118 13.69 -13.81 18.84
C THR A 118 12.87 -14.44 17.73
N ARG A 119 11.56 -14.21 17.75
CA ARG A 119 10.65 -14.74 16.72
C ARG A 119 10.97 -14.17 15.34
N LEU A 120 11.29 -12.89 15.28
CA LEU A 120 11.68 -12.24 14.03
C LEU A 120 12.99 -12.84 13.49
N ARG A 121 14.00 -13.01 14.35
CA ARG A 121 15.27 -13.63 13.95
C ARG A 121 15.08 -15.05 13.42
N GLU A 122 14.23 -15.83 14.06
CA GLU A 122 13.93 -17.20 13.64
C GLU A 122 13.26 -17.22 12.26
N LEU A 123 12.29 -16.34 12.03
CA LEU A 123 11.63 -16.24 10.73
C LEU A 123 12.61 -15.83 9.63
N LEU A 124 13.51 -14.90 9.93
CA LEU A 124 14.56 -14.50 8.99
C LEU A 124 15.50 -15.66 8.65
N ARG A 125 15.90 -16.45 9.66
CA ARG A 125 16.74 -17.62 9.46
C ARG A 125 16.05 -18.64 8.55
N GLN A 126 14.78 -18.93 8.81
CA GLN A 126 14.01 -19.89 8.02
C GLN A 126 13.91 -19.45 6.55
N ARG A 127 13.69 -18.17 6.29
CA ARG A 127 13.61 -17.65 4.93
C ARG A 127 14.96 -17.73 4.20
N GLN A 128 16.06 -17.50 4.90
CA GLN A 128 17.38 -17.63 4.32
C GLN A 128 17.67 -19.07 3.92
N GLU A 129 17.28 -20.05 4.72
CA GLU A 129 17.43 -21.47 4.41
C GLU A 129 16.58 -21.85 3.19
N GLN A 130 15.32 -21.41 3.15
CA GLN A 130 14.44 -21.66 1.99
C GLN A 130 15.01 -21.05 0.71
N HIS A 131 15.61 -19.88 0.80
CA HIS A 131 16.19 -19.20 -0.35
C HIS A 131 17.42 -19.96 -0.88
N LYS A 132 18.24 -20.53 0.00
CA LYS A 132 19.38 -21.36 -0.38
C LYS A 132 18.94 -22.64 -1.07
N GLU A 133 17.85 -23.28 -0.61
CA GLU A 133 17.33 -24.50 -1.22
C GLU A 133 16.77 -24.24 -2.61
N SER A 134 16.11 -23.09 -2.82
CA SER A 134 15.48 -22.79 -4.11
C SER A 134 16.49 -22.30 -5.17
N SER A 135 17.73 -21.98 -4.78
CA SER A 135 18.77 -21.56 -5.73
C SER A 135 19.72 -22.68 -6.15
N LYS A 136 19.43 -23.92 -5.78
CA LYS A 136 20.18 -25.08 -6.24
C LYS A 136 19.61 -25.67 -7.51
#